data_60e90ef654cc2295541b8bc22d7c4a6c
#
_entry.id   60e90ef654cc2295541b8bc22d7c4a6c
#
_cell.length_a   1.000
_cell.length_b   1.000
_cell.length_c   1.000
_cell.angle_alpha   90.00
_cell.angle_beta   90.00
_cell.angle_gamma   90.00
#
_symmetry.space_group_name_H-M   'P 1'
#
loop_
_entity.id
_entity.type
_entity.pdbx_description
1 polymer ?
#
loop_
_entity_poly.entity_id
_entity_poly.type
_entity_poly.pdbx_seq_one_letter_code
_entity_poly.pdbx_strand_id
1 'polypeptide(L)'
;MNNQTLFIYESQSLFEIFTENQENFNFKLINLKKKEISKTDFKDHENYLILSRKDYSLPNLILINNFPIKFSKLLEIINIEFLKKKF
;
A
#
# COMPACT_ATOMS: atom_id res chain seq x y z
N MET A 1 14.24 -4.05 -12.53
CA MET A 1 14.21 -3.47 -11.18
C MET A 1 12.79 -3.01 -10.85
N ASN A 2 12.31 -3.32 -9.66
CA ASN A 2 10.94 -3.04 -9.27
C ASN A 2 10.87 -1.71 -8.51
N ASN A 3 10.22 -0.69 -9.10
CA ASN A 3 10.10 0.64 -8.50
C ASN A 3 8.73 0.83 -7.81
N GLN A 4 8.07 -0.25 -7.49
CA GLN A 4 6.76 -0.21 -6.85
C GLN A 4 6.88 0.06 -5.35
N THR A 5 6.01 0.92 -4.84
CA THR A 5 5.97 1.29 -3.42
C THR A 5 4.54 1.18 -2.89
N LEU A 6 4.40 0.53 -1.76
CA LEU A 6 3.13 0.47 -1.05
C LEU A 6 3.22 1.26 0.23
N PHE A 7 2.37 2.28 0.35
CA PHE A 7 2.22 3.03 1.59
C PHE A 7 1.08 2.42 2.39
N ILE A 8 1.32 2.12 3.65
CA ILE A 8 0.25 1.69 4.57
C ILE A 8 -0.12 2.90 5.41
N TYR A 9 -1.34 3.41 5.23
CA TYR A 9 -1.76 4.66 5.85
C TYR A 9 -2.61 4.41 7.09
N GLU A 10 -2.16 4.95 8.22
CA GLU A 10 -2.87 4.92 9.50
C GLU A 10 -3.35 3.52 9.92
N SER A 11 -2.53 2.49 9.70
CA SER A 11 -2.85 1.14 10.14
C SER A 11 -1.59 0.38 10.50
N GLN A 12 -1.24 0.42 11.77
CA GLN A 12 -0.07 -0.29 12.28
C GLN A 12 -0.24 -1.81 12.13
N SER A 13 -1.45 -2.32 12.35
CA SER A 13 -1.72 -3.75 12.23
C SER A 13 -1.48 -4.27 10.81
N LEU A 14 -1.90 -3.52 9.79
CA LEU A 14 -1.63 -3.89 8.40
C LEU A 14 -0.14 -3.83 8.10
N PHE A 15 0.53 -2.78 8.57
CA PHE A 15 1.96 -2.64 8.36
C PHE A 15 2.74 -3.82 8.96
N GLU A 16 2.36 -4.28 10.13
CA GLU A 16 3.00 -5.42 10.79
C GLU A 16 2.78 -6.72 10.02
N ILE A 17 1.57 -6.93 9.50
CA ILE A 17 1.25 -8.10 8.68
C ILE A 17 2.14 -8.14 7.43
N PHE A 18 2.30 -7.01 6.75
CA PHE A 18 3.15 -6.92 5.57
C PHE A 18 4.62 -7.12 5.93
N THR A 19 5.07 -6.54 7.03
CA THR A 19 6.46 -6.68 7.48
C THR A 19 6.80 -8.15 7.77
N GLU A 20 5.88 -8.88 8.38
CA GLU A 20 6.07 -10.30 8.68
C GLU A 20 6.10 -11.17 7.43
N ASN A 21 5.61 -10.68 6.30
CA ASN A 21 5.49 -11.44 5.06
C ASN A 21 6.32 -10.83 3.92
N GLN A 22 7.39 -10.11 4.24
CA GLN A 22 8.21 -9.41 3.24
C GLN A 22 8.80 -10.32 2.17
N GLU A 23 9.05 -11.57 2.49
CA GLU A 23 9.60 -12.53 1.52
C GLU A 23 8.62 -12.88 0.41
N ASN A 24 7.33 -12.52 0.56
CA ASN A 24 6.29 -12.87 -0.41
C ASN A 24 6.02 -11.77 -1.44
N PHE A 25 6.74 -10.64 -1.36
CA PHE A 25 6.54 -9.54 -2.32
C PHE A 25 7.84 -8.76 -2.54
N ASN A 26 7.86 -8.00 -3.64
CA ASN A 26 9.07 -7.27 -4.06
C ASN A 26 8.93 -5.75 -4.01
N PHE A 27 7.77 -5.24 -3.71
CA PHE A 27 7.59 -3.78 -3.63
C PHE A 27 8.12 -3.24 -2.30
N LYS A 28 8.46 -1.95 -2.31
CA LYS A 28 8.91 -1.25 -1.12
C LYS A 28 7.71 -0.97 -0.22
N LEU A 29 7.91 -1.09 1.09
CA LEU A 29 6.86 -0.89 2.08
C LEU A 29 7.18 0.32 2.94
N ILE A 30 6.23 1.26 3.05
CA ILE A 30 6.40 2.46 3.85
C ILE A 30 5.17 2.64 4.75
N ASN A 31 5.43 2.84 6.04
CA ASN A 31 4.37 3.14 7.00
C ASN A 31 4.12 4.65 7.00
N LEU A 32 2.95 5.07 6.55
CA LEU A 32 2.61 6.48 6.40
C LEU A 32 1.64 6.89 7.50
N LYS A 33 2.00 7.90 8.26
CA LYS A 33 1.15 8.43 9.33
C LYS A 33 0.48 9.72 8.87
N LYS A 34 -0.68 10.03 9.46
CA LYS A 34 -1.46 11.21 9.10
C LYS A 34 -0.65 12.50 9.12
N LYS A 35 0.18 12.68 10.14
CA LYS A 35 1.02 13.88 10.26
C LYS A 35 2.09 13.99 9.19
N GLU A 36 2.39 12.90 8.51
CA GLU A 36 3.43 12.86 7.49
C GLU A 36 2.90 13.00 6.07
N ILE A 37 1.58 12.91 5.90
CA ILE A 37 0.98 12.87 4.56
C ILE A 37 1.27 14.13 3.75
N SER A 38 1.23 15.30 4.39
CA SER A 38 1.49 16.58 3.71
C SER A 38 2.97 16.78 3.40
N LYS A 39 3.85 16.05 4.08
CA LYS A 39 5.31 16.13 3.90
C LYS A 39 5.84 15.11 2.91
N THR A 40 5.03 14.12 2.55
CA THR A 40 5.44 13.07 1.65
C THR A 40 5.38 13.55 0.21
N ASP A 41 6.49 13.44 -0.49
CA ASP A 41 6.55 13.76 -1.90
C ASP A 41 6.33 12.49 -2.72
N PHE A 42 5.09 12.27 -3.13
CA PHE A 42 4.72 11.10 -3.93
C PHE A 42 5.32 11.14 -5.33
N LYS A 43 5.80 12.29 -5.78
CA LYS A 43 6.43 12.44 -7.10
C LYS A 43 7.75 11.67 -7.20
N ASP A 44 8.39 11.41 -6.05
CA ASP A 44 9.63 10.64 -6.01
C ASP A 44 9.39 9.14 -6.22
N HIS A 45 8.12 8.73 -6.29
CA HIS A 45 7.76 7.31 -6.47
C HIS A 45 7.04 7.15 -7.81
N GLU A 46 7.62 6.39 -8.72
CA GLU A 46 7.05 6.16 -10.05
C GLU A 46 5.74 5.40 -10.01
N ASN A 47 5.72 4.32 -9.23
CA ASN A 47 4.54 3.48 -9.08
C ASN A 47 4.26 3.30 -7.60
N TYR A 48 3.20 3.92 -7.13
CA TYR A 48 2.85 3.76 -5.73
C TYR A 48 1.36 3.50 -5.55
N LEU A 49 1.04 2.82 -4.46
CA LEU A 49 -0.33 2.62 -3.99
C LEU A 49 -0.38 2.98 -2.53
N ILE A 50 -1.55 3.41 -2.08
CA ILE A 50 -1.79 3.71 -0.67
C ILE A 50 -2.87 2.77 -0.19
N LEU A 51 -2.56 1.93 0.79
CA LEU A 51 -3.50 0.99 1.38
C LEU A 51 -4.07 1.59 2.65
N SER A 52 -5.39 1.64 2.76
CA SER A 52 -6.06 2.26 3.90
C SER A 52 -7.33 1.51 4.26
N ARG A 53 -7.71 1.61 5.52
CA ARG A 53 -8.98 1.03 6.02
C ARG A 53 -10.12 2.02 5.91
N LYS A 54 -9.82 3.29 5.61
CA LYS A 54 -10.82 4.35 5.44
C LYS A 54 -10.51 5.13 4.16
N ASP A 55 -11.54 5.71 3.57
CA ASP A 55 -11.38 6.54 2.38
C ASP A 55 -10.96 7.95 2.79
N TYR A 56 -9.71 8.31 2.43
CA TYR A 56 -9.15 9.63 2.73
C TYR A 56 -9.08 10.51 1.48
N SER A 57 -9.72 10.08 0.39
CA SER A 57 -9.72 10.82 -0.88
C SER A 57 -8.32 11.11 -1.42
N LEU A 58 -7.40 10.18 -1.22
CA LEU A 58 -6.02 10.28 -1.72
C LEU A 58 -5.91 9.61 -3.08
N PRO A 59 -4.99 10.06 -3.94
CA PRO A 59 -4.76 9.38 -5.21
C PRO A 59 -4.16 8.01 -4.98
N ASN A 60 -4.48 7.06 -5.85
CA ASN A 60 -3.95 5.69 -5.80
C ASN A 60 -4.29 4.94 -4.50
N LEU A 61 -5.40 5.31 -3.89
CA LEU A 61 -5.86 4.68 -2.64
C LEU A 61 -6.56 3.35 -2.93
N ILE A 62 -6.18 2.32 -2.19
CA ILE A 62 -6.92 1.06 -2.15
C ILE A 62 -7.62 1.00 -0.80
N LEU A 63 -8.93 0.93 -0.83
CA LEU A 63 -9.73 0.87 0.39
C LEU A 63 -9.96 -0.59 0.77
N ILE A 64 -9.53 -0.97 1.96
CA ILE A 64 -9.74 -2.31 2.50
C ILE A 64 -10.65 -2.19 3.72
N ASN A 65 -11.88 -2.60 3.56
CA ASN A 65 -12.87 -2.52 4.63
C ASN A 65 -13.53 -3.87 4.95
N ASN A 66 -13.11 -4.94 4.27
CA ASN A 66 -13.67 -6.27 4.47
C ASN A 66 -12.72 -7.13 5.31
N PHE A 67 -12.82 -7.03 6.62
CA PHE A 67 -12.01 -7.82 7.53
C PHE A 67 -12.86 -8.90 8.18
N PRO A 68 -12.26 -10.05 8.48
CA PRO A 68 -10.88 -10.43 8.19
C PRO A 68 -10.65 -10.77 6.70
N ILE A 69 -9.43 -10.52 6.23
CA ILE A 69 -9.03 -10.84 4.86
C ILE A 69 -7.71 -11.62 4.92
N LYS A 70 -7.58 -12.65 4.07
CA LYS A 70 -6.34 -13.42 3.99
C LYS A 70 -5.25 -12.58 3.32
N PHE A 71 -4.03 -12.69 3.83
CA PHE A 71 -2.90 -11.95 3.26
C PHE A 71 -2.69 -12.24 1.78
N SER A 72 -2.84 -13.50 1.37
CA SER A 72 -2.69 -13.88 -0.04
C SER A 72 -3.69 -13.15 -0.94
N LYS A 73 -4.91 -12.99 -0.47
CA LYS A 73 -5.95 -12.25 -1.21
C LYS A 73 -5.63 -10.77 -1.27
N LEU A 74 -5.18 -10.21 -0.18
CA LEU A 74 -4.78 -8.81 -0.10
C LEU A 74 -3.61 -8.54 -1.04
N LEU A 75 -2.62 -9.40 -1.06
CA LEU A 75 -1.47 -9.29 -1.94
C LEU A 75 -1.89 -9.39 -3.41
N GLU A 76 -2.84 -10.24 -3.73
CA GLU A 76 -3.38 -10.36 -5.08
C GLU A 76 -4.01 -9.05 -5.55
N ILE A 77 -4.81 -8.41 -4.69
CA ILE A 77 -5.44 -7.12 -4.99
C ILE A 77 -4.38 -6.05 -5.28
N ILE A 78 -3.35 -5.99 -4.45
CA ILE A 78 -2.27 -5.02 -4.60
C ILE A 78 -1.52 -5.24 -5.93
N ASN A 79 -1.20 -6.48 -6.24
CA ASN A 79 -0.48 -6.80 -7.47
C ASN A 79 -1.29 -6.46 -8.72
N ILE A 80 -2.59 -6.69 -8.68
CA ILE A 80 -3.50 -6.33 -9.79
C ILE A 80 -3.50 -4.82 -9.99
N GLU A 81 -3.57 -4.05 -8.90
CA GLU A 81 -3.59 -2.59 -8.99
C GLU A 81 -2.26 -2.03 -9.51
N PHE A 82 -1.14 -2.63 -9.13
CA PHE A 82 0.15 -2.25 -9.70
C PHE A 82 0.22 -2.55 -11.21
N LEU A 83 -0.35 -3.66 -11.65
CA LEU A 83 -0.40 -4.01 -13.07
C LEU A 83 -1.21 -2.99 -13.86
N LYS A 84 -2.31 -2.53 -13.33
CA LYS A 84 -3.16 -1.52 -13.99
C LYS A 84 -2.40 -0.23 -14.24
N LYS A 85 -1.43 0.11 -13.41
CA LYS A 85 -0.67 1.35 -13.53
C LYS A 85 0.37 1.34 -14.63
N LYS A 86 0.67 0.17 -15.19
CA LYS A 86 1.64 0.06 -16.28
C LYS A 86 1.03 0.39 -17.65
N PHE A 87 -0.29 0.44 -17.72
CA PHE A 87 -1.00 0.61 -18.98
C PHE A 87 -1.89 1.84 -19.03
#